data_51ae78d3ab3dee7e4a046bad02cb2c04
#
_entry.id   51ae78d3ab3dee7e4a046bad02cb2c04
#
_cell.length_a   1.000
_cell.length_b   1.000
_cell.length_c   1.000
_cell.angle_alpha   90.00
_cell.angle_beta   90.00
_cell.angle_gamma   90.00
#
_symmetry.space_group_name_H-M   'P 1'
#
loop_
_entity.id
_entity.type
_entity.pdbx_description
1 polymer ?
#
loop_
_entity_poly.entity_id
_entity_poly.type
_entity_poly.pdbx_seq_one_letter_code
_entity_poly.pdbx_strand_id
1 'polypeptide(L)'
;LEVREIKNLAKEKLGLCSKTNDIIGTQIFSILSMYARVIYYPLGQEAPWGFTRISGSRDDAALEKPFVAINSSISMDRQVFAAAHELYHIWFEQNPDILPADLLNEQNKEVNEKKANRFAAEFLVSEQLLCQEIELYQIQEITIKNILQLAALFTVPYRTMVKRLYEIRRITQAQQIIFLNETEENIEIYSKKYSIPKQAAD
;
A
#
# COMPACT_ATOMS: atom_id res chain seq x y z
N LEU A 1 12.33 -11.60 -7.31
CA LEU A 1 11.10 -11.41 -8.09
C LEU A 1 11.21 -10.13 -8.88
N GLU A 2 11.02 -10.22 -10.21
CA GLU A 2 11.03 -9.04 -11.06
C GLU A 2 9.78 -8.19 -10.84
N VAL A 3 9.86 -6.89 -11.12
CA VAL A 3 8.74 -5.93 -11.02
C VAL A 3 7.49 -6.43 -11.72
N ARG A 4 7.65 -7.10 -12.87
CA ARG A 4 6.56 -7.69 -13.66
C ARG A 4 5.82 -8.80 -12.91
N GLU A 5 6.54 -9.59 -12.13
CA GLU A 5 5.95 -10.69 -11.37
C GLU A 5 5.05 -10.17 -10.24
N ILE A 6 5.51 -9.17 -9.47
CA ILE A 6 4.70 -8.53 -8.42
C ILE A 6 3.45 -7.88 -9.00
N LYS A 7 3.56 -7.23 -10.17
CA LYS A 7 2.41 -6.66 -10.87
C LYS A 7 1.38 -7.74 -11.26
N ASN A 8 1.84 -8.90 -11.72
CA ASN A 8 0.95 -10.02 -12.05
C ASN A 8 0.26 -10.58 -10.79
N LEU A 9 0.99 -10.73 -9.69
CA LEU A 9 0.42 -11.15 -8.40
C LEU A 9 -0.66 -10.18 -7.90
N ALA A 10 -0.39 -8.87 -7.96
CA ALA A 10 -1.37 -7.86 -7.58
C ALA A 10 -2.64 -7.94 -8.45
N LYS A 11 -2.49 -8.08 -9.77
CA LYS A 11 -3.60 -8.23 -10.71
C LYS A 11 -4.43 -9.49 -10.44
N GLU A 12 -3.78 -10.61 -10.15
CA GLU A 12 -4.45 -11.87 -9.79
C GLU A 12 -5.29 -11.68 -8.52
N LYS A 13 -4.71 -11.10 -7.47
CA LYS A 13 -5.42 -10.85 -6.21
C LYS A 13 -6.56 -9.86 -6.35
N LEU A 14 -6.42 -8.81 -7.18
CA LEU A 14 -7.52 -7.92 -7.54
C LEU A 14 -8.68 -8.68 -8.20
N GLY A 15 -8.37 -9.61 -9.12
CA GLY A 15 -9.38 -10.48 -9.74
C GLY A 15 -10.09 -11.36 -8.72
N LEU A 16 -9.36 -12.00 -7.81
CA LEU A 16 -9.92 -12.84 -6.76
C LEU A 16 -10.81 -12.06 -5.77
N CYS A 17 -10.47 -10.80 -5.51
CA CYS A 17 -11.27 -9.90 -4.66
C CYS A 17 -12.42 -9.21 -5.42
N SER A 18 -12.59 -9.47 -6.73
CA SER A 18 -13.55 -8.77 -7.59
C SER A 18 -13.37 -7.24 -7.60
N LYS A 19 -12.11 -6.78 -7.54
CA LYS A 19 -11.71 -5.37 -7.43
C LYS A 19 -10.88 -4.86 -8.63
N THR A 20 -10.91 -5.56 -9.75
CA THR A 20 -10.10 -5.21 -10.93
C THR A 20 -10.40 -3.81 -11.47
N ASN A 21 -11.67 -3.38 -11.38
CA ASN A 21 -12.15 -2.11 -11.91
C ASN A 21 -12.58 -1.11 -10.82
N ASP A 22 -12.25 -1.37 -9.57
CA ASP A 22 -12.64 -0.54 -8.44
C ASP A 22 -11.42 0.05 -7.73
N ILE A 23 -11.52 1.31 -7.32
CA ILE A 23 -10.57 1.88 -6.36
C ILE A 23 -10.85 1.26 -5.00
N ILE A 24 -9.85 0.60 -4.43
CA ILE A 24 -10.00 -0.14 -3.17
C ILE A 24 -10.17 0.82 -1.99
N GLY A 25 -9.27 1.80 -1.82
CA GLY A 25 -9.29 2.73 -0.70
C GLY A 25 -9.46 2.01 0.64
N THR A 26 -10.36 2.50 1.49
CA THR A 26 -10.64 1.93 2.82
C THR A 26 -11.30 0.55 2.78
N GLN A 27 -11.81 0.07 1.64
CA GLN A 27 -12.33 -1.30 1.51
C GLN A 27 -11.24 -2.36 1.75
N ILE A 28 -9.95 -1.97 1.72
CA ILE A 28 -8.83 -2.84 2.07
C ILE A 28 -8.98 -3.48 3.45
N PHE A 29 -9.56 -2.78 4.42
CA PHE A 29 -9.77 -3.31 5.77
C PHE A 29 -10.77 -4.46 5.80
N SER A 30 -11.82 -4.38 4.98
CA SER A 30 -12.77 -5.50 4.81
C SER A 30 -12.09 -6.69 4.13
N ILE A 31 -11.26 -6.45 3.13
CA ILE A 31 -10.47 -7.50 2.47
C ILE A 31 -9.53 -8.15 3.49
N LEU A 32 -8.75 -7.36 4.24
CA LEU A 32 -7.82 -7.86 5.25
C LEU A 32 -8.54 -8.72 6.31
N SER A 33 -9.72 -8.30 6.76
CA SER A 33 -10.51 -9.02 7.77
C SER A 33 -11.01 -10.39 7.30
N MET A 34 -11.06 -10.65 5.99
CA MET A 34 -11.37 -11.99 5.48
C MET A 34 -10.23 -12.98 5.74
N TYR A 35 -8.98 -12.50 5.78
CA TYR A 35 -7.77 -13.33 5.88
C TYR A 35 -7.10 -13.29 7.24
N ALA A 36 -7.37 -12.27 8.08
CA ALA A 36 -6.70 -12.05 9.35
C ALA A 36 -7.69 -11.61 10.45
N ARG A 37 -7.25 -11.75 11.72
CA ARG A 37 -7.84 -11.06 12.87
C ARG A 37 -7.16 -9.69 12.97
N VAL A 38 -7.90 -8.62 12.72
CA VAL A 38 -7.34 -7.26 12.66
C VAL A 38 -7.65 -6.50 13.93
N ILE A 39 -6.64 -5.84 14.49
CA ILE A 39 -6.82 -4.85 15.55
C ILE A 39 -6.25 -3.50 15.11
N TYR A 40 -6.88 -2.44 15.57
CA TYR A 40 -6.41 -1.08 15.43
C TYR A 40 -5.92 -0.61 16.80
N TYR A 41 -4.65 -0.23 16.88
CA TYR A 41 -4.05 0.17 18.14
C TYR A 41 -3.16 1.41 17.97
N PRO A 42 -3.24 2.42 18.85
CA PRO A 42 -2.44 3.63 18.75
C PRO A 42 -1.01 3.35 19.20
N LEU A 43 -0.13 3.03 18.26
CA LEU A 43 1.29 2.75 18.52
C LEU A 43 2.16 4.02 18.60
N GLY A 44 1.65 5.17 18.14
CA GLY A 44 2.39 6.42 18.00
C GLY A 44 2.90 6.67 16.57
N GLN A 45 3.31 7.91 16.29
CA GLN A 45 3.66 8.37 14.94
C GLN A 45 4.97 7.73 14.41
N GLU A 46 5.92 7.43 15.30
CA GLU A 46 7.24 6.87 14.97
C GLU A 46 7.26 5.34 14.95
N ALA A 47 6.17 4.71 15.35
CA ALA A 47 6.06 3.26 15.36
C ALA A 47 5.76 2.70 13.97
N PRO A 48 5.97 1.38 13.73
CA PRO A 48 5.56 0.73 12.49
C PRO A 48 4.10 1.00 12.13
N TRP A 49 3.79 1.10 10.85
CA TRP A 49 2.44 1.34 10.37
C TRP A 49 1.51 0.14 10.58
N GLY A 50 2.08 -1.07 10.55
CA GLY A 50 1.40 -2.32 10.82
C GLY A 50 2.40 -3.44 11.06
N PHE A 51 1.91 -4.58 11.51
CA PHE A 51 2.68 -5.82 11.57
C PHE A 51 1.77 -7.03 11.62
N THR A 52 2.22 -8.12 11.03
CA THR A 52 1.56 -9.43 11.05
C THR A 52 2.26 -10.36 12.02
N ARG A 53 1.47 -11.09 12.81
CA ARG A 53 1.94 -12.20 13.63
C ARG A 53 1.21 -13.47 13.23
N ILE A 54 1.97 -14.47 12.81
CA ILE A 54 1.49 -15.82 12.55
C ILE A 54 1.60 -16.61 13.86
N SER A 55 0.52 -17.25 14.29
CA SER A 55 0.52 -18.06 15.51
C SER A 55 1.42 -19.29 15.33
N GLY A 56 2.37 -19.47 16.26
CA GLY A 56 3.49 -20.40 16.10
C GLY A 56 3.35 -21.76 16.80
N SER A 57 2.15 -22.32 17.01
CA SER A 57 2.03 -23.71 17.48
C SER A 57 1.79 -24.65 16.29
N ARG A 58 2.71 -25.61 16.09
CA ARG A 58 2.70 -26.54 14.97
C ARG A 58 1.44 -27.41 14.86
N ASP A 59 0.72 -27.59 15.95
CA ASP A 59 -0.43 -28.53 16.00
C ASP A 59 -1.77 -27.87 15.64
N ASP A 60 -1.91 -26.54 15.74
CA ASP A 60 -3.17 -25.81 15.48
C ASP A 60 -3.07 -24.73 14.40
N ALA A 61 -1.91 -24.55 13.77
CA ALA A 61 -1.62 -23.44 12.83
C ALA A 61 -2.52 -23.42 11.58
N ALA A 62 -3.12 -24.54 11.21
CA ALA A 62 -4.00 -24.67 10.05
C ALA A 62 -5.40 -24.07 10.27
N LEU A 63 -5.79 -23.77 11.51
CA LEU A 63 -7.15 -23.33 11.87
C LEU A 63 -7.23 -21.89 12.34
N GLU A 64 -6.11 -21.23 12.68
CA GLU A 64 -6.12 -19.87 13.19
C GLU A 64 -5.72 -18.85 12.11
N LYS A 65 -6.63 -17.88 11.88
CA LYS A 65 -6.29 -16.72 11.06
C LYS A 65 -5.11 -15.96 11.69
N PRO A 66 -4.14 -15.50 10.89
CA PRO A 66 -3.07 -14.65 11.38
C PRO A 66 -3.61 -13.39 12.06
N PHE A 67 -2.81 -12.82 12.93
CA PHE A 67 -3.14 -11.60 13.64
C PHE A 67 -2.43 -10.42 12.99
N VAL A 68 -3.15 -9.35 12.71
CA VAL A 68 -2.60 -8.11 12.14
C VAL A 68 -2.95 -6.94 13.04
N ALA A 69 -1.94 -6.16 13.41
CA ALA A 69 -2.11 -4.88 14.07
C ALA A 69 -1.88 -3.75 13.07
N ILE A 70 -2.82 -2.81 13.01
CA ILE A 70 -2.69 -1.56 12.24
C ILE A 70 -2.57 -0.40 13.23
N ASN A 71 -1.55 0.44 13.01
CA ASN A 71 -1.32 1.62 13.83
C ASN A 71 -2.38 2.70 13.59
N SER A 72 -3.28 2.90 14.52
CA SER A 72 -4.34 3.90 14.41
C SER A 72 -3.89 5.34 14.70
N SER A 73 -2.63 5.56 15.13
CA SER A 73 -2.09 6.92 15.33
C SER A 73 -1.67 7.61 14.04
N ILE A 74 -1.56 6.89 12.92
CA ILE A 74 -1.12 7.44 11.63
C ILE A 74 -2.32 7.79 10.73
N SER A 75 -2.08 8.59 9.69
CA SER A 75 -3.12 9.00 8.74
C SER A 75 -3.75 7.80 8.00
N MET A 76 -4.99 7.96 7.53
CA MET A 76 -5.76 6.91 6.89
C MET A 76 -5.06 6.33 5.64
N ASP A 77 -4.43 7.16 4.83
CA ASP A 77 -3.66 6.73 3.66
C ASP A 77 -2.49 5.80 4.03
N ARG A 78 -1.83 6.06 5.16
CA ARG A 78 -0.78 5.18 5.70
C ARG A 78 -1.36 3.89 6.27
N GLN A 79 -2.52 3.94 6.94
CA GLN A 79 -3.21 2.74 7.43
C GLN A 79 -3.67 1.84 6.28
N VAL A 80 -4.24 2.42 5.21
CA VAL A 80 -4.63 1.70 3.99
C VAL A 80 -3.42 1.03 3.33
N PHE A 81 -2.32 1.76 3.22
CA PHE A 81 -1.09 1.22 2.66
C PHE A 81 -0.53 0.07 3.51
N ALA A 82 -0.52 0.23 4.85
CA ALA A 82 -0.10 -0.83 5.78
C ALA A 82 -0.96 -2.08 5.63
N ALA A 83 -2.28 -1.94 5.55
CA ALA A 83 -3.19 -3.08 5.38
C ALA A 83 -2.91 -3.87 4.08
N ALA A 84 -2.63 -3.19 2.98
CA ALA A 84 -2.24 -3.84 1.73
C ALA A 84 -0.85 -4.49 1.79
N HIS A 85 0.09 -3.89 2.52
CA HIS A 85 1.41 -4.43 2.79
C HIS A 85 1.31 -5.75 3.60
N GLU A 86 0.53 -5.75 4.69
CA GLU A 86 0.34 -6.94 5.52
C GLU A 86 -0.38 -8.07 4.76
N LEU A 87 -1.29 -7.74 3.81
CA LEU A 87 -1.89 -8.74 2.94
C LEU A 87 -0.86 -9.48 2.07
N TYR A 88 0.23 -8.82 1.64
CA TYR A 88 1.31 -9.48 0.93
C TYR A 88 1.94 -10.58 1.79
N HIS A 89 2.29 -10.28 3.03
CA HIS A 89 2.86 -11.25 3.96
C HIS A 89 1.90 -12.43 4.20
N ILE A 90 0.60 -12.13 4.39
CA ILE A 90 -0.44 -13.14 4.57
C ILE A 90 -0.57 -14.06 3.34
N TRP A 91 -0.57 -13.51 2.14
CA TRP A 91 -0.83 -14.30 0.94
C TRP A 91 0.38 -15.06 0.41
N PHE A 92 1.60 -14.58 0.67
CA PHE A 92 2.79 -15.09 -0.01
C PHE A 92 3.90 -15.58 0.92
N GLU A 93 3.83 -15.31 2.23
CA GLU A 93 4.88 -15.68 3.18
C GLU A 93 4.43 -16.65 4.27
N GLN A 94 3.18 -17.10 4.26
CA GLN A 94 2.58 -17.95 5.31
C GLN A 94 3.01 -19.43 5.30
N ASN A 95 4.00 -19.82 4.56
CA ASN A 95 4.42 -21.22 4.54
C ASN A 95 5.69 -21.40 5.41
N PRO A 96 5.55 -21.67 6.73
CA PRO A 96 6.70 -21.93 7.60
C PRO A 96 7.49 -23.20 7.17
N ASP A 97 6.89 -24.10 6.37
CA ASP A 97 7.53 -25.31 5.86
C ASP A 97 8.42 -25.06 4.62
N ILE A 98 8.36 -23.88 4.02
CA ILE A 98 9.16 -23.52 2.82
C ILE A 98 10.27 -22.51 3.15
N LEU A 99 10.33 -22.02 4.39
CA LEU A 99 11.41 -21.11 4.80
C LEU A 99 12.63 -21.95 5.27
N PRO A 100 13.64 -22.17 4.40
CA PRO A 100 14.94 -22.60 4.87
C PRO A 100 15.44 -21.63 5.94
N ALA A 101 16.18 -22.10 6.92
CA ALA A 101 16.77 -21.28 7.98
C ALA A 101 17.57 -20.05 7.43
N ASP A 102 17.99 -20.12 6.16
CA ASP A 102 18.68 -19.06 5.43
C ASP A 102 17.79 -17.84 5.11
N LEU A 103 16.46 -17.95 5.18
CA LEU A 103 15.54 -16.82 4.97
C LEU A 103 15.34 -15.92 6.21
N LEU A 104 15.86 -16.34 7.36
CA LEU A 104 15.95 -15.49 8.55
C LEU A 104 17.09 -14.47 8.47
N ASN A 105 17.84 -14.44 7.35
CA ASN A 105 18.89 -13.47 7.12
C ASN A 105 18.27 -12.07 6.88
N GLU A 106 18.81 -11.03 7.53
CA GLU A 106 18.34 -9.64 7.42
C GLU A 106 18.22 -9.16 5.98
N GLN A 107 19.10 -9.62 5.08
CA GLN A 107 19.05 -9.27 3.66
C GLN A 107 17.79 -9.78 2.95
N ASN A 108 17.33 -10.99 3.30
CA ASN A 108 16.09 -11.55 2.73
C ASN A 108 14.86 -10.85 3.29
N LYS A 109 14.88 -10.46 4.55
CA LYS A 109 13.83 -9.65 5.16
C LYS A 109 13.69 -8.31 4.43
N GLU A 110 14.78 -7.60 4.18
CA GLU A 110 14.75 -6.34 3.43
C GLU A 110 14.20 -6.51 2.00
N VAL A 111 14.53 -7.61 1.32
CA VAL A 111 14.00 -7.92 -0.01
C VAL A 111 12.51 -8.17 0.05
N ASN A 112 12.00 -8.89 1.05
CA ASN A 112 10.57 -9.18 1.20
C ASN A 112 9.77 -7.93 1.54
N GLU A 113 10.29 -7.05 2.40
CA GLU A 113 9.69 -5.75 2.69
C GLU A 113 9.57 -4.88 1.43
N LYS A 114 10.59 -4.88 0.58
CA LYS A 114 10.55 -4.17 -0.71
C LYS A 114 9.48 -4.75 -1.64
N LYS A 115 9.31 -6.08 -1.65
CA LYS A 115 8.26 -6.75 -2.44
C LYS A 115 6.87 -6.42 -1.89
N ALA A 116 6.68 -6.46 -0.57
CA ALA A 116 5.43 -6.11 0.08
C ALA A 116 5.04 -4.65 -0.20
N ASN A 117 5.98 -3.72 -0.09
CA ASN A 117 5.78 -2.32 -0.45
C ASN A 117 5.39 -2.14 -1.93
N ARG A 118 6.06 -2.87 -2.82
CA ARG A 118 5.75 -2.84 -4.24
C ARG A 118 4.37 -3.41 -4.53
N PHE A 119 4.04 -4.55 -3.92
CA PHE A 119 2.73 -5.18 -4.05
C PHE A 119 1.63 -4.24 -3.57
N ALA A 120 1.77 -3.63 -2.39
CA ALA A 120 0.80 -2.68 -1.85
C ALA A 120 0.53 -1.52 -2.82
N ALA A 121 1.59 -0.95 -3.41
CA ALA A 121 1.45 0.13 -4.38
C ALA A 121 0.70 -0.32 -5.66
N GLU A 122 1.02 -1.51 -6.21
CA GLU A 122 0.35 -2.05 -7.41
C GLU A 122 -1.11 -2.46 -7.12
N PHE A 123 -1.37 -3.03 -5.94
CA PHE A 123 -2.69 -3.50 -5.54
C PHE A 123 -3.65 -2.34 -5.28
N LEU A 124 -3.19 -1.28 -4.61
CA LEU A 124 -4.01 -0.10 -4.30
C LEU A 124 -4.15 0.85 -5.50
N VAL A 125 -3.10 0.98 -6.33
CA VAL A 125 -3.04 1.91 -7.46
C VAL A 125 -2.65 1.16 -8.71
N SER A 126 -3.59 0.38 -9.27
CA SER A 126 -3.34 -0.34 -10.52
C SER A 126 -3.10 0.64 -11.68
N GLU A 127 -2.20 0.28 -12.59
CA GLU A 127 -1.87 1.12 -13.75
C GLU A 127 -3.12 1.44 -14.58
N GLN A 128 -4.00 0.47 -14.77
CA GLN A 128 -5.23 0.63 -15.54
C GLN A 128 -6.12 1.73 -14.93
N LEU A 129 -6.44 1.63 -13.64
CA LEU A 129 -7.30 2.61 -12.97
C LEU A 129 -6.64 3.98 -12.91
N LEU A 130 -5.33 4.05 -12.62
CA LEU A 130 -4.62 5.32 -12.58
C LEU A 130 -4.64 6.03 -13.93
N CYS A 131 -4.45 5.30 -15.04
CA CYS A 131 -4.57 5.87 -16.38
C CYS A 131 -5.99 6.34 -16.68
N GLN A 132 -7.01 5.57 -16.31
CA GLN A 132 -8.41 5.96 -16.48
C GLN A 132 -8.74 7.26 -15.72
N GLU A 133 -8.30 7.40 -14.49
CA GLU A 133 -8.53 8.60 -13.70
C GLU A 133 -7.81 9.83 -14.28
N ILE A 134 -6.56 9.67 -14.74
CA ILE A 134 -5.82 10.74 -15.41
C ILE A 134 -6.57 11.22 -16.66
N GLU A 135 -7.12 10.30 -17.44
CA GLU A 135 -7.91 10.61 -18.65
C GLU A 135 -9.26 11.25 -18.30
N LEU A 136 -9.97 10.72 -17.31
CA LEU A 136 -11.25 11.23 -16.85
C LEU A 136 -11.14 12.69 -16.36
N TYR A 137 -10.10 13.00 -15.60
CA TYR A 137 -9.81 14.35 -15.12
C TYR A 137 -9.11 15.23 -16.16
N GLN A 138 -8.85 14.75 -17.37
CA GLN A 138 -8.18 15.45 -18.46
C GLN A 138 -6.83 16.07 -18.05
N ILE A 139 -6.06 15.35 -17.21
CA ILE A 139 -4.79 15.82 -16.71
C ILE A 139 -3.74 15.73 -17.83
N GLN A 140 -3.36 16.87 -18.39
CA GLN A 140 -2.33 16.96 -19.43
C GLN A 140 -0.92 16.99 -18.85
N GLU A 141 -0.74 17.73 -17.77
CA GLU A 141 0.53 17.85 -17.07
C GLU A 141 0.32 17.56 -15.58
N ILE A 142 1.20 16.73 -15.03
CA ILE A 142 1.14 16.35 -13.61
C ILE A 142 1.74 17.46 -12.75
N THR A 143 0.92 18.00 -11.88
CA THR A 143 1.31 19.00 -10.86
C THR A 143 1.17 18.41 -9.46
N ILE A 144 1.73 19.09 -8.44
CA ILE A 144 1.55 18.70 -7.02
C ILE A 144 0.06 18.59 -6.67
N LYS A 145 -0.79 19.51 -7.18
CA LYS A 145 -2.24 19.45 -6.98
C LYS A 145 -2.84 18.14 -7.51
N ASN A 146 -2.47 17.73 -8.72
CA ASN A 146 -2.97 16.49 -9.32
C ASN A 146 -2.49 15.26 -8.53
N ILE A 147 -1.22 15.26 -8.08
CA ILE A 147 -0.69 14.17 -7.27
C ILE A 147 -1.48 14.03 -5.97
N LEU A 148 -1.76 15.14 -5.28
CA LEU A 148 -2.55 15.15 -4.04
C LEU A 148 -4.00 14.69 -4.28
N GLN A 149 -4.63 15.14 -5.36
CA GLN A 149 -6.00 14.72 -5.74
C GLN A 149 -6.05 13.20 -6.01
N LEU A 150 -5.11 12.69 -6.80
CA LEU A 150 -5.02 11.25 -7.09
C LEU A 150 -4.67 10.44 -5.85
N ALA A 151 -3.74 10.91 -5.00
CA ALA A 151 -3.39 10.25 -3.75
C ALA A 151 -4.60 10.16 -2.80
N ALA A 152 -5.39 11.22 -2.67
CA ALA A 152 -6.62 11.23 -1.89
C ALA A 152 -7.68 10.31 -2.47
N LEU A 153 -7.86 10.29 -3.80
CA LEU A 153 -8.82 9.42 -4.49
C LEU A 153 -8.52 7.94 -4.23
N PHE A 154 -7.26 7.54 -4.36
CA PHE A 154 -6.83 6.16 -4.13
C PHE A 154 -6.57 5.84 -2.65
N THR A 155 -6.62 6.83 -1.78
CA THR A 155 -6.29 6.71 -0.33
C THR A 155 -4.90 6.13 -0.10
N VAL A 156 -3.91 6.71 -0.74
CA VAL A 156 -2.50 6.28 -0.61
C VAL A 156 -1.59 7.47 -0.27
N PRO A 157 -0.43 7.22 0.38
CA PRO A 157 0.52 8.27 0.68
C PRO A 157 0.99 9.02 -0.59
N TYR A 158 1.19 10.33 -0.47
CA TYR A 158 1.68 11.19 -1.55
C TYR A 158 2.90 10.58 -2.27
N ARG A 159 3.89 10.09 -1.51
CA ARG A 159 5.11 9.49 -2.07
C ARG A 159 4.83 8.20 -2.85
N THR A 160 3.82 7.45 -2.46
CA THR A 160 3.37 6.26 -3.21
C THR A 160 2.81 6.69 -4.57
N MET A 161 1.95 7.71 -4.61
CA MET A 161 1.38 8.22 -5.86
C MET A 161 2.47 8.76 -6.79
N VAL A 162 3.45 9.53 -6.28
CA VAL A 162 4.60 10.00 -7.09
C VAL A 162 5.34 8.84 -7.74
N LYS A 163 5.64 7.78 -6.97
CA LYS A 163 6.33 6.59 -7.50
C LYS A 163 5.49 5.89 -8.57
N ARG A 164 4.18 5.75 -8.35
CA ARG A 164 3.28 5.12 -9.32
C ARG A 164 3.21 5.90 -10.63
N LEU A 165 3.09 7.23 -10.57
CA LEU A 165 3.10 8.09 -11.77
C LEU A 165 4.40 7.98 -12.58
N TYR A 166 5.55 7.86 -11.91
CA TYR A 166 6.82 7.60 -12.59
C TYR A 166 6.84 6.23 -13.26
N GLU A 167 6.39 5.19 -12.57
CA GLU A 167 6.37 3.81 -13.07
C GLU A 167 5.51 3.64 -14.32
N ILE A 168 4.37 4.34 -14.39
CA ILE A 168 3.50 4.37 -15.59
C ILE A 168 3.94 5.44 -16.61
N ARG A 169 5.10 6.05 -16.41
CA ARG A 169 5.72 7.04 -17.32
C ARG A 169 4.90 8.31 -17.54
N ARG A 170 4.08 8.73 -16.57
CA ARG A 170 3.35 10.01 -16.61
C ARG A 170 4.19 11.18 -16.10
N ILE A 171 5.28 10.91 -15.41
CA ILE A 171 6.29 11.90 -15.03
C ILE A 171 7.69 11.39 -15.36
N THR A 172 8.61 12.30 -15.59
CA THR A 172 10.03 12.01 -15.83
C THR A 172 10.77 11.74 -14.51
N GLN A 173 11.97 11.19 -14.59
CA GLN A 173 12.83 10.99 -13.41
C GLN A 173 13.17 12.32 -12.72
N ALA A 174 13.40 13.39 -13.47
CA ALA A 174 13.66 14.71 -12.90
C ALA A 174 12.44 15.22 -12.11
N GLN A 175 11.23 15.10 -12.66
CA GLN A 175 9.99 15.45 -11.96
C GLN A 175 9.77 14.59 -10.72
N GLN A 176 10.04 13.27 -10.81
CA GLN A 176 9.94 12.38 -9.65
C GLN A 176 10.83 12.85 -8.50
N ILE A 177 12.09 13.20 -8.79
CA ILE A 177 13.04 13.71 -7.79
C ILE A 177 12.49 14.98 -7.15
N ILE A 178 12.02 15.94 -7.96
CA ILE A 178 11.45 17.20 -7.45
C ILE A 178 10.27 16.90 -6.51
N PHE A 179 9.31 16.09 -6.94
CA PHE A 179 8.13 15.78 -6.14
C PHE A 179 8.45 14.98 -4.86
N LEU A 180 9.43 14.08 -4.91
CA LEU A 180 9.84 13.30 -3.72
C LEU A 180 10.63 14.14 -2.70
N ASN A 181 11.22 15.26 -3.11
CA ASN A 181 11.94 16.19 -2.23
C ASN A 181 11.00 17.13 -1.46
N GLU A 182 9.70 17.17 -1.78
CA GLU A 182 8.74 17.92 -0.99
C GLU A 182 8.67 17.41 0.46
N THR A 183 8.69 18.33 1.40
CA THR A 183 8.58 18.01 2.83
C THR A 183 7.14 17.70 3.20
N GLU A 184 6.93 16.97 4.29
CA GLU A 184 5.57 16.69 4.79
C GLU A 184 4.83 17.98 5.15
N GLU A 185 5.54 18.99 5.66
CA GLU A 185 4.99 20.33 5.94
C GLU A 185 4.47 21.01 4.67
N ASN A 186 5.27 21.02 3.59
CA ASN A 186 4.83 21.56 2.30
C ASN A 186 3.63 20.82 1.74
N ILE A 187 3.64 19.49 1.81
CA ILE A 187 2.51 18.66 1.37
C ILE A 187 1.24 19.02 2.14
N GLU A 188 1.34 19.23 3.44
CA GLU A 188 0.20 19.66 4.25
C GLU A 188 -0.30 21.06 3.87
N ILE A 189 0.60 22.03 3.63
CA ILE A 189 0.26 23.36 3.16
C ILE A 189 -0.46 23.29 1.81
N TYR A 190 0.06 22.53 0.86
CA TYR A 190 -0.58 22.35 -0.45
C TYR A 190 -1.94 21.64 -0.33
N SER A 191 -2.08 20.65 0.53
CA SER A 191 -3.35 19.96 0.76
C SER A 191 -4.43 20.94 1.27
N LYS A 192 -4.09 21.79 2.21
CA LYS A 192 -4.98 22.86 2.70
C LYS A 192 -5.30 23.88 1.59
N LYS A 193 -4.28 24.33 0.87
CA LYS A 193 -4.43 25.30 -0.23
C LYS A 193 -5.38 24.82 -1.32
N TYR A 194 -5.33 23.54 -1.66
CA TYR A 194 -6.15 22.95 -2.72
C TYR A 194 -7.43 22.30 -2.22
N SER A 195 -7.74 22.45 -0.92
CA SER A 195 -8.93 21.85 -0.29
C SER A 195 -9.02 20.34 -0.54
N ILE A 196 -7.88 19.66 -0.49
CA ILE A 196 -7.83 18.19 -0.61
C ILE A 196 -8.44 17.59 0.67
N PRO A 197 -9.47 16.74 0.57
CA PRO A 197 -10.09 16.14 1.74
C PRO A 197 -9.07 15.27 2.49
N LYS A 198 -8.88 15.55 3.79
CA LYS A 198 -8.23 14.59 4.67
C LYS A 198 -9.25 13.49 4.94
N GLN A 199 -8.91 12.27 4.62
CA GLN A 199 -9.72 11.14 5.06
C GLN A 199 -9.48 10.98 6.57
N ALA A 200 -10.53 11.26 7.36
CA ALA A 200 -10.48 11.06 8.78
C ALA A 200 -10.37 9.56 9.08
N ALA A 201 -9.55 9.20 10.07
CA ALA A 201 -9.72 7.94 10.77
C ALA A 201 -10.95 8.12 11.68
N ASP A 202 -12.07 7.46 11.33
CA ASP A 202 -13.23 7.34 12.20
C ASP A 202 -12.93 6.43 13.39
#